data_d105ce5609271b7befc11e57a7de8fc9
#
_entry.id   d105ce5609271b7befc11e57a7de8fc9
#
_cell.length_a   1.000
_cell.length_b   1.000
_cell.length_c   1.000
_cell.angle_alpha   90.00
_cell.angle_beta   90.00
_cell.angle_gamma   90.00
#
_symmetry.space_group_name_H-M   'P 1'
#
loop_
_entity.id
_entity.type
_entity.pdbx_description
1 polymer ?
#
loop_
_entity_poly.entity_id
_entity_poly.type
_entity_poly.pdbx_seq_one_letter_code
_entity_poly.pdbx_strand_id
1 'polypeptide(L)'
;MKPQVPLKIICAGECMIELRGTCGGNQDSNLYRSSFAGDVLNFSVYLKRLYRDSNIKFLSAIGSDSMSKKMHDFFSIEGIDTSLIARSRKKTIGLYTIENDELGERSFTYWRSDSAARQMFHLIDEDLFEDAIKSADYFYFTGITLAIIDQSSREKLFWTAKQFTEKGKKVIFDPNYRPHLWDRKEDAVEQIKRGYRSCNILLSSIQDEQLLRKSSSVDDVLNNLLRYQIDEIVLTNGAGVITGNVNGKQLQISPTKPLSIIDTTAAGDGFNAGYIASRHAGNSPELSIRAASKQAALIVASAGAVITK
;
A
#
# COMPACT_ATOMS: atom_id res chain seq x y z
N MET A 1 8.96 17.20 25.55
CA MET A 1 8.74 16.19 24.49
C MET A 1 10.10 15.82 23.93
N LYS A 2 10.41 14.53 23.82
CA LYS A 2 11.61 14.11 23.05
C LYS A 2 11.43 14.56 21.61
N PRO A 3 12.46 15.12 20.94
CA PRO A 3 12.34 15.43 19.52
C PRO A 3 11.95 14.16 18.77
N GLN A 4 10.86 14.22 17.99
CA GLN A 4 10.46 13.11 17.16
C GLN A 4 11.51 12.92 16.07
N VAL A 5 12.07 11.71 15.97
CA VAL A 5 13.02 11.37 14.90
C VAL A 5 12.23 11.37 13.57
N PRO A 6 12.68 12.07 12.53
CA PRO A 6 11.99 12.04 11.24
C PRO A 6 11.90 10.61 10.71
N LEU A 7 10.70 10.19 10.30
CA LEU A 7 10.50 8.91 9.62
C LEU A 7 10.95 9.04 8.17
N LYS A 8 11.91 8.24 7.73
CA LYS A 8 12.42 8.23 6.35
C LYS A 8 12.08 6.91 5.68
N ILE A 9 11.28 6.95 4.62
CA ILE A 9 10.76 5.76 3.96
C ILE A 9 10.76 5.90 2.44
N ILE A 10 11.12 4.83 1.74
CA ILE A 10 10.87 4.66 0.30
C ILE A 10 9.62 3.79 0.16
N CYS A 11 8.62 4.29 -0.59
CA CYS A 11 7.38 3.59 -0.90
C CYS A 11 7.36 3.27 -2.39
N ALA A 12 7.47 1.99 -2.76
CA ALA A 12 7.55 1.57 -4.16
C ALA A 12 6.20 1.03 -4.66
N GLY A 13 5.59 1.69 -5.65
CA GLY A 13 4.31 1.23 -6.18
C GLY A 13 3.73 2.12 -7.27
N GLU A 14 2.51 1.78 -7.68
CA GLU A 14 1.77 2.50 -8.70
C GLU A 14 0.87 3.58 -8.09
N CYS A 15 0.71 4.65 -8.86
CA CYS A 15 -0.29 5.67 -8.65
C CYS A 15 -1.18 5.76 -9.90
N MET A 16 -2.50 5.87 -9.71
CA MET A 16 -3.49 5.82 -10.78
C MET A 16 -4.50 6.96 -10.68
N ILE A 17 -5.17 7.24 -11.80
CA ILE A 17 -6.40 8.04 -11.81
C ILE A 17 -7.54 7.11 -11.34
N GLU A 18 -8.28 7.55 -10.33
CA GLU A 18 -9.57 6.99 -9.96
C GLU A 18 -10.66 7.83 -10.60
N LEU A 19 -11.57 7.19 -11.33
CA LEU A 19 -12.80 7.79 -11.83
C LEU A 19 -13.98 7.12 -11.14
N ARG A 20 -14.70 7.88 -10.34
CA ARG A 20 -15.89 7.41 -9.62
C ARG A 20 -17.16 7.98 -10.26
N GLY A 21 -18.07 7.12 -10.64
CA GLY A 21 -19.40 7.52 -11.11
C GLY A 21 -20.13 8.35 -10.03
N THR A 22 -20.75 9.45 -10.39
CA THR A 22 -21.56 10.27 -9.48
C THR A 22 -22.96 9.69 -9.40
N CYS A 23 -23.37 9.19 -8.23
CA CYS A 23 -24.76 8.83 -7.97
C CYS A 23 -25.61 10.09 -7.86
N GLY A 24 -26.62 10.25 -8.71
CA GLY A 24 -27.64 11.28 -8.58
C GLY A 24 -27.68 12.30 -9.71
N GLY A 25 -28.66 12.19 -10.53
CA GLY A 25 -28.99 13.06 -11.64
C GLY A 25 -29.31 12.24 -12.88
N ASN A 26 -30.25 12.66 -13.65
CA ASN A 26 -30.81 12.03 -14.85
C ASN A 26 -29.89 10.98 -15.47
N GLN A 27 -30.42 9.80 -15.77
CA GLN A 27 -29.75 8.63 -16.36
C GLN A 27 -28.89 8.91 -17.62
N ASP A 28 -28.86 10.16 -18.09
CA ASP A 28 -28.12 10.59 -19.28
C ASP A 28 -26.77 11.26 -19.03
N SER A 29 -26.30 11.38 -17.77
CA SER A 29 -25.01 12.04 -17.53
C SER A 29 -23.96 11.06 -17.03
N ASN A 30 -23.07 10.61 -17.91
CA ASN A 30 -21.83 9.88 -17.59
C ASN A 30 -20.80 10.81 -16.89
N LEU A 31 -21.16 11.33 -15.71
CA LEU A 31 -20.28 12.22 -14.94
C LEU A 31 -19.44 11.38 -14.00
N TYR A 32 -18.13 11.61 -14.06
CA TYR A 32 -17.16 10.99 -13.14
C TYR A 32 -16.44 12.07 -12.34
N ARG A 33 -16.30 11.82 -11.04
CA ARG A 33 -15.35 12.56 -10.22
C ARG A 33 -13.99 11.90 -10.37
N SER A 34 -12.96 12.68 -10.73
CA SER A 34 -11.59 12.21 -10.80
C SER A 34 -10.85 12.47 -9.49
N SER A 35 -10.05 11.49 -9.05
CA SER A 35 -9.11 11.58 -7.93
C SER A 35 -7.86 10.77 -8.25
N PHE A 36 -6.87 10.80 -7.35
CA PHE A 36 -5.67 9.97 -7.45
C PHE A 36 -5.67 8.95 -6.32
N ALA A 37 -5.34 7.71 -6.65
CA ALA A 37 -5.31 6.60 -5.71
C ALA A 37 -4.32 5.52 -6.16
N GLY A 38 -4.16 4.51 -5.35
CA GLY A 38 -3.29 3.35 -5.48
C GLY A 38 -2.89 2.90 -4.08
N ASP A 39 -2.71 1.62 -3.85
CA ASP A 39 -2.44 1.08 -2.53
C ASP A 39 -1.25 1.76 -1.84
N VAL A 40 -0.10 1.82 -2.53
CA VAL A 40 1.10 2.48 -2.01
C VAL A 40 0.94 4.00 -1.93
N LEU A 41 0.19 4.63 -2.86
CA LEU A 41 -0.12 6.05 -2.78
C LEU A 41 -1.00 6.37 -1.57
N ASN A 42 -2.05 5.59 -1.34
CA ASN A 42 -2.96 5.74 -0.21
C ASN A 42 -2.20 5.62 1.12
N PHE A 43 -1.38 4.56 1.25
CA PHE A 43 -0.47 4.38 2.39
C PHE A 43 0.40 5.62 2.61
N SER A 44 1.05 6.12 1.55
CA SER A 44 1.99 7.25 1.64
C SER A 44 1.30 8.53 2.08
N VAL A 45 0.11 8.81 1.53
CA VAL A 45 -0.70 9.99 1.90
C VAL A 45 -1.13 9.91 3.37
N TYR A 46 -1.68 8.77 3.81
CA TYR A 46 -2.12 8.62 5.19
C TYR A 46 -0.94 8.64 6.16
N LEU A 47 0.19 8.02 5.82
CA LEU A 47 1.40 8.09 6.64
C LEU A 47 1.89 9.53 6.81
N LYS A 48 1.93 10.33 5.72
CA LYS A 48 2.32 11.74 5.76
C LYS A 48 1.39 12.58 6.64
N ARG A 49 0.09 12.32 6.55
CA ARG A 49 -0.93 13.05 7.33
C ARG A 49 -0.87 12.71 8.82
N LEU A 50 -0.57 11.44 9.16
CA LEU A 50 -0.43 10.96 10.54
C LEU A 50 0.91 11.33 11.17
N TYR A 51 1.97 11.40 10.37
CA TYR A 51 3.33 11.69 10.83
C TYR A 51 3.95 12.78 9.94
N ARG A 52 3.66 14.06 10.27
CA ARG A 52 4.03 15.22 9.43
C ARG A 52 5.51 15.37 9.19
N ASP A 53 6.36 14.99 10.16
CA ASP A 53 7.82 15.05 10.06
C ASP A 53 8.42 13.88 9.27
N SER A 54 7.58 13.10 8.54
CA SER A 54 8.07 12.04 7.67
C SER A 54 8.66 12.60 6.37
N ASN A 55 9.75 11.97 5.91
CA ASN A 55 10.27 12.09 4.55
C ASN A 55 9.89 10.81 3.79
N ILE A 56 8.85 10.92 2.97
CA ILE A 56 8.32 9.81 2.17
C ILE A 56 8.76 10.02 0.74
N LYS A 57 9.68 9.20 0.25
CA LYS A 57 10.08 9.16 -1.15
C LYS A 57 9.22 8.14 -1.90
N PHE A 58 8.48 8.62 -2.89
CA PHE A 58 7.62 7.73 -3.68
C PHE A 58 8.39 7.23 -4.91
N LEU A 59 8.64 5.92 -4.96
CA LEU A 59 9.32 5.24 -6.07
C LEU A 59 8.27 4.75 -7.06
N SER A 60 8.20 5.39 -8.23
CA SER A 60 7.25 5.07 -9.30
C SER A 60 7.73 5.63 -10.64
N ALA A 61 6.88 5.51 -11.66
CA ALA A 61 7.01 6.27 -12.90
C ALA A 61 5.65 6.78 -13.36
N ILE A 62 5.64 7.99 -13.91
CA ILE A 62 4.46 8.64 -14.48
C ILE A 62 4.77 9.12 -15.91
N GLY A 63 3.76 9.55 -16.64
CA GLY A 63 3.95 10.08 -17.99
C GLY A 63 4.43 11.53 -18.02
N SER A 64 4.40 12.10 -19.23
CA SER A 64 4.69 13.52 -19.50
C SER A 64 3.42 14.30 -19.90
N ASP A 65 2.27 13.67 -19.81
CA ASP A 65 0.96 14.22 -20.14
C ASP A 65 0.40 15.11 -19.00
N SER A 66 -0.73 15.77 -19.28
CA SER A 66 -1.36 16.72 -18.35
C SER A 66 -1.87 16.04 -17.06
N MET A 67 -2.34 14.78 -17.13
CA MET A 67 -2.82 14.07 -15.96
C MET A 67 -1.66 13.62 -15.07
N SER A 68 -0.56 13.19 -15.66
CA SER A 68 0.70 12.92 -14.95
C SER A 68 1.25 14.16 -14.25
N LYS A 69 1.11 15.35 -14.87
CA LYS A 69 1.46 16.62 -14.22
C LYS A 69 0.56 16.89 -13.00
N LYS A 70 -0.75 16.77 -13.15
CA LYS A 70 -1.70 16.94 -12.03
C LYS A 70 -1.42 15.97 -10.87
N MET A 71 -1.06 14.73 -11.18
CA MET A 71 -0.66 13.75 -10.17
C MET A 71 0.63 14.18 -9.45
N HIS A 72 1.62 14.67 -10.17
CA HIS A 72 2.85 15.20 -9.58
C HIS A 72 2.56 16.40 -8.65
N ASP A 73 1.67 17.29 -9.06
CA ASP A 73 1.22 18.42 -8.23
C ASP A 73 0.49 17.92 -6.96
N PHE A 74 -0.33 16.87 -7.08
CA PHE A 74 -0.97 16.22 -5.93
C PHE A 74 0.04 15.67 -4.91
N PHE A 75 1.10 14.97 -5.35
CA PHE A 75 2.17 14.54 -4.46
C PHE A 75 2.79 15.71 -3.71
N SER A 76 3.04 16.82 -4.40
CA SER A 76 3.62 18.03 -3.82
C SER A 76 2.70 18.65 -2.77
N ILE A 77 1.39 18.70 -3.04
CA ILE A 77 0.35 19.19 -2.09
C ILE A 77 0.30 18.31 -0.83
N GLU A 78 0.42 16.99 -0.99
CA GLU A 78 0.45 16.07 0.15
C GLU A 78 1.82 16.05 0.86
N GLY A 79 2.83 16.74 0.34
CA GLY A 79 4.18 16.82 0.94
C GLY A 79 4.97 15.51 0.80
N ILE A 80 4.73 14.76 -0.26
CA ILE A 80 5.44 13.54 -0.61
C ILE A 80 6.59 13.89 -1.55
N ASP A 81 7.78 13.37 -1.28
CA ASP A 81 8.99 13.59 -2.08
C ASP A 81 8.91 12.79 -3.40
N THR A 82 8.97 13.52 -4.52
CA THR A 82 8.85 12.98 -5.87
C THR A 82 10.18 12.74 -6.56
N SER A 83 11.31 12.86 -5.85
CA SER A 83 12.65 12.70 -6.43
C SER A 83 12.90 11.32 -7.05
N LEU A 84 12.16 10.30 -6.63
CA LEU A 84 12.22 8.94 -7.17
C LEU A 84 11.06 8.63 -8.14
N ILE A 85 10.31 9.64 -8.60
CA ILE A 85 9.30 9.46 -9.63
C ILE A 85 9.91 9.72 -11.00
N ALA A 86 10.16 8.65 -11.74
CA ALA A 86 10.68 8.75 -13.10
C ALA A 86 9.61 9.23 -14.10
N ARG A 87 10.05 9.78 -15.25
CA ARG A 87 9.18 10.24 -16.33
C ARG A 87 9.30 9.36 -17.57
N SER A 88 8.18 8.74 -17.96
CA SER A 88 8.08 8.05 -19.24
C SER A 88 7.68 9.03 -20.35
N ARG A 89 8.36 8.96 -21.49
CA ARG A 89 7.99 9.70 -22.71
C ARG A 89 6.95 8.98 -23.56
N LYS A 90 6.69 7.69 -23.27
CA LYS A 90 5.85 6.82 -24.11
C LYS A 90 4.59 6.33 -23.40
N LYS A 91 4.58 6.32 -22.06
CA LYS A 91 3.50 5.74 -21.25
C LYS A 91 2.92 6.78 -20.32
N THR A 92 1.64 6.59 -19.95
CA THR A 92 0.89 7.44 -19.04
C THR A 92 0.70 6.76 -17.70
N ILE A 93 0.06 7.43 -16.73
CA ILE A 93 -0.40 6.80 -15.49
C ILE A 93 -1.55 5.84 -15.77
N GLY A 94 -1.70 4.81 -14.95
CA GLY A 94 -2.83 3.91 -14.99
C GLY A 94 -4.13 4.61 -14.60
N LEU A 95 -5.26 4.02 -14.97
CA LEU A 95 -6.61 4.51 -14.68
C LEU A 95 -7.50 3.36 -14.25
N TYR A 96 -8.44 3.61 -13.37
CA TYR A 96 -9.55 2.72 -13.09
C TYR A 96 -10.85 3.48 -12.83
N THR A 97 -11.98 2.82 -13.11
CA THR A 97 -13.32 3.32 -12.75
C THR A 97 -13.87 2.54 -11.58
N ILE A 98 -14.69 3.21 -10.77
CA ILE A 98 -15.55 2.60 -9.76
C ILE A 98 -16.98 2.92 -10.15
N GLU A 99 -17.76 1.89 -10.34
CA GLU A 99 -19.19 1.97 -10.61
C GLU A 99 -19.95 1.20 -9.53
N ASN A 100 -21.06 1.73 -9.08
CA ASN A 100 -21.98 1.05 -8.18
C ASN A 100 -23.15 0.54 -9.02
N ASP A 101 -23.53 -0.72 -8.86
CA ASP A 101 -24.75 -1.24 -9.43
C ASP A 101 -26.01 -0.76 -8.65
N GLU A 102 -27.18 -1.20 -9.08
CA GLU A 102 -28.47 -0.87 -8.45
C GLU A 102 -28.59 -1.39 -7.01
N LEU A 103 -27.81 -2.39 -6.62
CA LEU A 103 -27.73 -2.98 -5.29
C LEU A 103 -26.66 -2.30 -4.42
N GLY A 104 -25.89 -1.35 -5.00
CA GLY A 104 -24.78 -0.67 -4.32
C GLY A 104 -23.48 -1.49 -4.31
N GLU A 105 -23.42 -2.63 -5.03
CA GLU A 105 -22.19 -3.37 -5.20
C GLU A 105 -21.24 -2.64 -6.16
N ARG A 106 -19.94 -2.72 -5.87
CA ARG A 106 -18.93 -2.01 -6.63
C ARG A 106 -18.31 -2.89 -7.68
N SER A 107 -18.21 -2.36 -8.89
CA SER A 107 -17.40 -2.92 -9.96
C SER A 107 -16.21 -2.00 -10.25
N PHE A 108 -15.07 -2.63 -10.60
CA PHE A 108 -13.83 -1.93 -10.94
C PHE A 108 -13.41 -2.32 -12.34
N THR A 109 -13.17 -1.32 -13.18
CA THR A 109 -12.59 -1.55 -14.52
C THR A 109 -11.23 -0.86 -14.59
N TYR A 110 -10.19 -1.59 -15.03
CA TYR A 110 -8.81 -1.13 -14.99
C TYR A 110 -8.20 -0.95 -16.38
N TRP A 111 -7.52 0.18 -16.59
CA TRP A 111 -6.63 0.46 -17.73
C TRP A 111 -5.23 0.74 -17.19
N ARG A 112 -4.50 -0.31 -16.82
CA ARG A 112 -3.18 -0.24 -16.17
C ARG A 112 -2.12 -1.19 -16.76
N SER A 113 -2.51 -2.02 -17.72
CA SER A 113 -1.60 -3.02 -18.30
C SER A 113 -0.40 -2.41 -19.02
N ASP A 114 -0.48 -1.14 -19.41
CA ASP A 114 0.58 -0.38 -20.08
C ASP A 114 0.96 0.91 -19.31
N SER A 115 0.74 0.97 -18.01
CA SER A 115 1.06 2.14 -17.21
C SER A 115 2.57 2.37 -17.09
N ALA A 116 2.98 3.66 -16.93
CA ALA A 116 4.37 4.06 -16.76
C ALA A 116 4.98 3.41 -15.50
N ALA A 117 4.20 3.24 -14.43
CA ALA A 117 4.65 2.64 -13.18
C ALA A 117 5.27 1.25 -13.35
N ARG A 118 4.83 0.47 -14.35
CA ARG A 118 5.42 -0.84 -14.68
C ARG A 118 6.90 -0.76 -15.05
N GLN A 119 7.39 0.43 -15.44
CA GLN A 119 8.78 0.69 -15.84
C GLN A 119 9.59 1.43 -14.76
N MET A 120 9.07 1.55 -13.53
CA MET A 120 9.69 2.38 -12.48
C MET A 120 11.16 2.05 -12.25
N PHE A 121 11.53 0.77 -12.20
CA PHE A 121 12.91 0.34 -11.97
C PHE A 121 13.84 0.44 -13.22
N HIS A 122 13.27 0.57 -14.41
CA HIS A 122 14.04 0.80 -15.64
C HIS A 122 14.30 2.28 -15.91
N LEU A 123 13.46 3.15 -15.38
CA LEU A 123 13.49 4.59 -15.66
C LEU A 123 14.09 5.41 -14.53
N ILE A 124 14.26 4.81 -13.35
CA ILE A 124 14.78 5.52 -12.18
C ILE A 124 16.23 5.96 -12.42
N ASP A 125 16.57 7.13 -11.90
CA ASP A 125 17.95 7.58 -11.77
C ASP A 125 18.67 6.75 -10.69
N GLU A 126 19.71 6.01 -11.08
CA GLU A 126 20.42 5.08 -10.21
C GLU A 126 21.12 5.77 -9.05
N ASP A 127 21.76 6.92 -9.29
CA ASP A 127 22.50 7.65 -8.26
C ASP A 127 21.54 8.18 -7.20
N LEU A 128 20.42 8.78 -7.60
CA LEU A 128 19.36 9.23 -6.69
C LEU A 128 18.75 8.07 -5.90
N PHE A 129 18.58 6.90 -6.53
CA PHE A 129 18.01 5.73 -5.89
C PHE A 129 18.98 5.14 -4.86
N GLU A 130 20.25 5.01 -5.17
CA GLU A 130 21.27 4.55 -4.20
C GLU A 130 21.37 5.47 -2.99
N ASP A 131 21.35 6.78 -3.19
CA ASP A 131 21.39 7.76 -2.11
C ASP A 131 20.12 7.71 -1.25
N ALA A 132 18.96 7.45 -1.86
CA ALA A 132 17.72 7.22 -1.13
C ALA A 132 17.80 5.95 -0.27
N ILE A 133 18.33 4.83 -0.80
CA ILE A 133 18.54 3.59 -0.05
C ILE A 133 19.46 3.81 1.15
N LYS A 134 20.54 4.60 0.98
CA LYS A 134 21.46 4.93 2.08
C LYS A 134 20.77 5.73 3.17
N SER A 135 19.91 6.69 2.82
CA SER A 135 19.31 7.65 3.74
C SER A 135 18.01 7.22 4.39
N ALA A 136 17.23 6.31 3.77
CA ALA A 136 15.95 5.85 4.32
C ALA A 136 16.15 4.77 5.41
N ASP A 137 15.17 4.69 6.33
CA ASP A 137 15.12 3.72 7.42
C ASP A 137 14.14 2.58 7.13
N TYR A 138 13.16 2.83 6.24
CA TYR A 138 12.12 1.90 5.87
C TYR A 138 12.00 1.77 4.35
N PHE A 139 11.64 0.57 3.89
CA PHE A 139 11.25 0.28 2.53
C PHE A 139 9.88 -0.40 2.53
N TYR A 140 8.89 0.16 1.83
CA TYR A 140 7.53 -0.35 1.73
C TYR A 140 7.20 -0.72 0.29
N PHE A 141 6.66 -1.91 0.09
CA PHE A 141 6.11 -2.36 -1.19
C PHE A 141 5.00 -3.39 -0.96
N THR A 142 4.23 -3.68 -2.02
CA THR A 142 3.07 -4.57 -1.96
C THR A 142 3.15 -5.70 -2.99
N GLY A 143 2.27 -6.69 -2.86
CA GLY A 143 2.08 -7.72 -3.87
C GLY A 143 1.54 -7.16 -5.19
N ILE A 144 0.83 -6.02 -5.18
CA ILE A 144 0.45 -5.31 -6.40
C ILE A 144 1.69 -4.77 -7.10
N THR A 145 2.64 -4.17 -6.37
CA THR A 145 3.92 -3.73 -6.93
C THR A 145 4.64 -4.89 -7.61
N LEU A 146 4.73 -6.05 -6.94
CA LEU A 146 5.34 -7.25 -7.52
C LEU A 146 4.62 -7.73 -8.78
N ALA A 147 3.29 -7.63 -8.83
CA ALA A 147 2.49 -8.10 -9.95
C ALA A 147 2.66 -7.26 -11.22
N ILE A 148 2.84 -5.94 -11.08
CA ILE A 148 2.86 -5.02 -12.22
C ILE A 148 4.23 -4.87 -12.86
N ILE A 149 5.32 -5.11 -12.14
CA ILE A 149 6.69 -4.99 -12.66
C ILE A 149 7.17 -6.30 -13.28
N ASP A 150 8.13 -6.21 -14.19
CA ASP A 150 8.73 -7.38 -14.81
C ASP A 150 9.73 -8.12 -13.90
N GLN A 151 10.24 -9.25 -14.37
CA GLN A 151 11.13 -10.10 -13.58
C GLN A 151 12.43 -9.38 -13.19
N SER A 152 13.05 -8.62 -14.09
CA SER A 152 14.30 -7.89 -13.79
C SER A 152 14.09 -6.80 -12.74
N SER A 153 12.95 -6.12 -12.80
CA SER A 153 12.51 -5.14 -11.80
C SER A 153 12.22 -5.80 -10.44
N ARG A 154 11.63 -7.01 -10.41
CA ARG A 154 11.45 -7.78 -9.16
C ARG A 154 12.78 -8.13 -8.52
N GLU A 155 13.79 -8.55 -9.31
CA GLU A 155 15.13 -8.81 -8.78
C GLU A 155 15.74 -7.55 -8.14
N LYS A 156 15.61 -6.39 -8.79
CA LYS A 156 16.08 -5.11 -8.25
C LYS A 156 15.32 -4.70 -6.98
N LEU A 157 14.02 -4.92 -6.92
CA LEU A 157 13.20 -4.68 -5.73
C LEU A 157 13.67 -5.56 -4.56
N PHE A 158 13.86 -6.87 -4.76
CA PHE A 158 14.33 -7.78 -3.72
C PHE A 158 15.78 -7.51 -3.32
N TRP A 159 16.62 -7.13 -4.26
CA TRP A 159 17.96 -6.62 -3.94
C TRP A 159 17.89 -5.39 -3.03
N THR A 160 16.99 -4.44 -3.33
CA THR A 160 16.77 -3.27 -2.50
C THR A 160 16.32 -3.67 -1.08
N ALA A 161 15.33 -4.56 -0.95
CA ALA A 161 14.88 -5.07 0.35
C ALA A 161 16.04 -5.69 1.14
N LYS A 162 16.90 -6.46 0.48
CA LYS A 162 18.10 -7.05 1.08
C LYS A 162 19.08 -5.98 1.59
N GLN A 163 19.31 -4.89 0.81
CA GLN A 163 20.15 -3.76 1.27
C GLN A 163 19.64 -3.11 2.56
N PHE A 164 18.32 -3.07 2.76
CA PHE A 164 17.72 -2.58 4.01
C PHE A 164 17.96 -3.55 5.16
N THR A 165 17.62 -4.82 5.00
CA THR A 165 17.73 -5.82 6.08
C THR A 165 19.17 -6.05 6.52
N GLU A 166 20.13 -6.10 5.60
CA GLU A 166 21.57 -6.26 5.91
C GLU A 166 22.15 -5.08 6.71
N LYS A 167 21.53 -3.90 6.60
CA LYS A 167 21.91 -2.69 7.37
C LYS A 167 21.07 -2.50 8.64
N GLY A 168 20.28 -3.51 9.04
CA GLY A 168 19.40 -3.43 10.21
C GLY A 168 18.23 -2.46 10.06
N LYS A 169 17.93 -2.01 8.83
CA LYS A 169 16.77 -1.20 8.49
C LYS A 169 15.55 -2.08 8.29
N LYS A 170 14.36 -1.49 8.20
CA LYS A 170 13.12 -2.25 8.16
C LYS A 170 12.49 -2.30 6.77
N VAL A 171 12.09 -3.49 6.36
CA VAL A 171 11.30 -3.74 5.16
C VAL A 171 9.87 -4.08 5.57
N ILE A 172 8.91 -3.37 5.00
CA ILE A 172 7.48 -3.53 5.24
C ILE A 172 6.87 -4.11 3.97
N PHE A 173 6.13 -5.18 4.10
CA PHE A 173 5.45 -5.83 2.99
C PHE A 173 3.96 -6.02 3.28
N ASP A 174 3.13 -5.68 2.30
CA ASP A 174 1.71 -6.00 2.25
C ASP A 174 1.46 -6.90 1.04
N PRO A 175 1.07 -8.17 1.22
CA PRO A 175 0.75 -9.06 0.10
C PRO A 175 -0.30 -8.51 -0.84
N ASN A 176 -1.30 -7.84 -0.32
CA ASN A 176 -2.37 -7.18 -1.09
C ASN A 176 -2.70 -7.96 -2.37
N TYR A 177 -3.01 -9.25 -2.21
CA TYR A 177 -3.09 -10.21 -3.31
C TYR A 177 -4.29 -9.92 -4.21
N ARG A 178 -4.02 -9.70 -5.50
CA ARG A 178 -5.02 -9.46 -6.53
C ARG A 178 -4.87 -10.49 -7.66
N PRO A 179 -5.66 -11.59 -7.65
CA PRO A 179 -5.52 -12.69 -8.61
C PRO A 179 -5.45 -12.25 -10.06
N HIS A 180 -6.26 -11.28 -10.46
CA HIS A 180 -6.37 -10.78 -11.83
C HIS A 180 -5.13 -10.03 -12.36
N LEU A 181 -4.16 -9.73 -11.50
CA LEU A 181 -2.89 -9.10 -11.90
C LEU A 181 -1.80 -10.12 -12.23
N TRP A 182 -2.07 -11.40 -12.05
CA TRP A 182 -1.11 -12.47 -12.25
C TRP A 182 -1.59 -13.42 -13.34
N ASP A 183 -0.72 -13.76 -14.28
CA ASP A 183 -1.04 -14.71 -15.35
C ASP A 183 -1.26 -16.11 -14.77
N ARG A 184 -0.50 -16.47 -13.73
CA ARG A 184 -0.59 -17.76 -13.04
C ARG A 184 -0.56 -17.57 -11.53
N LYS A 185 -1.38 -18.35 -10.82
CA LYS A 185 -1.41 -18.33 -9.36
C LYS A 185 -0.07 -18.76 -8.74
N GLU A 186 0.61 -19.71 -9.36
CA GLU A 186 1.90 -20.23 -8.89
C GLU A 186 2.96 -19.13 -8.86
N ASP A 187 2.97 -18.26 -9.88
CA ASP A 187 3.90 -17.12 -9.95
C ASP A 187 3.60 -16.11 -8.83
N ALA A 188 2.32 -15.82 -8.57
CA ALA A 188 1.91 -15.00 -7.44
C ALA A 188 2.40 -15.58 -6.11
N VAL A 189 2.15 -16.86 -5.87
CA VAL A 189 2.55 -17.57 -4.65
C VAL A 189 4.06 -17.51 -4.45
N GLU A 190 4.84 -17.71 -5.51
CA GLU A 190 6.30 -17.65 -5.45
C GLU A 190 6.80 -16.26 -5.09
N GLN A 191 6.34 -15.22 -5.80
CA GLN A 191 6.80 -13.86 -5.57
C GLN A 191 6.36 -13.32 -4.20
N ILE A 192 5.14 -13.64 -3.75
CA ILE A 192 4.67 -13.27 -2.42
C ILE A 192 5.48 -13.98 -1.33
N LYS A 193 5.84 -15.27 -1.50
CA LYS A 193 6.76 -15.96 -0.60
C LYS A 193 8.14 -15.30 -0.53
N ARG A 194 8.64 -14.77 -1.64
CA ARG A 194 9.87 -13.97 -1.64
C ARG A 194 9.69 -12.68 -0.82
N GLY A 195 8.52 -12.02 -0.95
CA GLY A 195 8.16 -10.87 -0.11
C GLY A 195 8.22 -11.18 1.38
N TYR A 196 7.63 -12.32 1.83
CA TYR A 196 7.71 -12.75 3.23
C TYR A 196 9.14 -12.96 3.73
N ARG A 197 10.02 -13.55 2.89
CA ARG A 197 11.43 -13.76 3.25
C ARG A 197 12.25 -12.48 3.28
N SER A 198 11.75 -11.42 2.68
CA SER A 198 12.46 -10.15 2.52
C SER A 198 12.01 -9.08 3.52
N CYS A 199 10.93 -9.30 4.28
CA CYS A 199 10.36 -8.29 5.15
C CYS A 199 10.62 -8.56 6.63
N ASN A 200 10.66 -7.47 7.42
CA ASN A 200 10.67 -7.49 8.89
C ASN A 200 9.27 -7.24 9.45
N ILE A 201 8.43 -6.54 8.71
CA ILE A 201 7.06 -6.20 9.10
C ILE A 201 6.13 -6.65 7.98
N LEU A 202 5.22 -7.55 8.31
CA LEU A 202 4.17 -8.04 7.43
C LEU A 202 2.82 -7.47 7.89
N LEU A 203 2.19 -6.72 7.01
CA LEU A 203 0.84 -6.19 7.22
C LEU A 203 -0.05 -6.82 6.14
N SER A 204 -0.97 -7.69 6.53
CA SER A 204 -1.79 -8.47 5.60
C SER A 204 -3.24 -8.56 6.06
N SER A 205 -4.10 -9.13 5.22
CA SER A 205 -5.45 -9.50 5.59
C SER A 205 -5.63 -11.02 5.60
N ILE A 206 -6.48 -11.51 6.49
CA ILE A 206 -6.84 -12.94 6.51
C ILE A 206 -7.43 -13.35 5.16
N GLN A 207 -8.24 -12.50 4.53
CA GLN A 207 -8.88 -12.78 3.25
C GLN A 207 -7.84 -12.98 2.14
N ASP A 208 -6.84 -12.10 2.03
CA ASP A 208 -5.79 -12.22 1.01
C ASP A 208 -4.96 -13.49 1.22
N GLU A 209 -4.63 -13.82 2.48
CA GLU A 209 -3.87 -15.01 2.82
C GLU A 209 -4.65 -16.31 2.54
N GLN A 210 -5.95 -16.33 2.85
CA GLN A 210 -6.81 -17.47 2.55
C GLN A 210 -6.98 -17.67 1.04
N LEU A 211 -7.16 -16.58 0.29
CA LEU A 211 -7.28 -16.63 -1.16
C LEU A 211 -5.99 -17.15 -1.83
N LEU A 212 -4.85 -16.72 -1.32
CA LEU A 212 -3.54 -17.14 -1.82
C LEU A 212 -3.28 -18.64 -1.54
N ARG A 213 -3.63 -19.13 -0.34
CA ARG A 213 -3.21 -20.45 0.17
C ARG A 213 -4.30 -21.50 0.22
N LYS A 214 -5.56 -21.14 0.00
CA LYS A 214 -6.72 -22.01 0.26
C LYS A 214 -6.79 -22.49 1.72
N SER A 215 -6.32 -21.66 2.66
CA SER A 215 -6.38 -21.96 4.10
C SER A 215 -7.79 -21.69 4.62
N SER A 216 -8.23 -22.47 5.62
CA SER A 216 -9.59 -22.40 6.16
C SER A 216 -9.69 -21.64 7.48
N SER A 217 -8.59 -21.46 8.21
CA SER A 217 -8.59 -20.85 9.55
C SER A 217 -7.55 -19.74 9.71
N VAL A 218 -7.81 -18.83 10.66
CA VAL A 218 -6.87 -17.78 11.07
C VAL A 218 -5.59 -18.37 11.65
N ASP A 219 -5.71 -19.44 12.44
CA ASP A 219 -4.58 -20.11 13.08
C ASP A 219 -3.67 -20.77 12.03
N ASP A 220 -4.24 -21.40 11.01
CA ASP A 220 -3.46 -21.97 9.91
C ASP A 220 -2.69 -20.88 9.14
N VAL A 221 -3.32 -19.74 8.88
CA VAL A 221 -2.67 -18.60 8.24
C VAL A 221 -1.49 -18.14 9.08
N LEU A 222 -1.71 -17.86 10.38
CA LEU A 222 -0.66 -17.38 11.27
C LEU A 222 0.49 -18.40 11.39
N ASN A 223 0.19 -19.68 11.62
CA ASN A 223 1.19 -20.75 11.75
C ASN A 223 2.04 -20.90 10.48
N ASN A 224 1.45 -20.71 9.30
CA ASN A 224 2.19 -20.71 8.04
C ASN A 224 3.12 -19.51 7.92
N LEU A 225 2.71 -18.32 8.37
CA LEU A 225 3.52 -17.11 8.31
C LEU A 225 4.66 -17.10 9.32
N LEU A 226 4.48 -17.69 10.50
CA LEU A 226 5.52 -17.81 11.53
C LEU A 226 6.77 -18.56 11.05
N ARG A 227 6.64 -19.42 10.04
CA ARG A 227 7.78 -20.14 9.44
C ARG A 227 8.79 -19.21 8.73
N TYR A 228 8.40 -17.97 8.40
CA TYR A 228 9.27 -17.01 7.74
C TYR A 228 10.10 -16.16 8.71
N GLN A 229 9.90 -16.32 10.03
CA GLN A 229 10.65 -15.62 11.08
C GLN A 229 10.58 -14.08 10.95
N ILE A 230 9.40 -13.57 10.59
CA ILE A 230 9.13 -12.14 10.45
C ILE A 230 8.97 -11.53 11.85
N ASP A 231 9.64 -10.40 12.13
CA ASP A 231 9.65 -9.75 13.45
C ASP A 231 8.23 -9.34 13.89
N GLU A 232 7.48 -8.72 12.97
CA GLU A 232 6.11 -8.23 13.22
C GLU A 232 5.15 -8.72 12.13
N ILE A 233 4.15 -9.50 12.53
CA ILE A 233 3.05 -9.96 11.67
C ILE A 233 1.76 -9.36 12.22
N VAL A 234 0.99 -8.66 11.38
CA VAL A 234 -0.34 -8.13 11.73
C VAL A 234 -1.33 -8.52 10.64
N LEU A 235 -2.38 -9.22 11.03
CA LEU A 235 -3.41 -9.75 10.13
C LEU A 235 -4.76 -9.09 10.47
N THR A 236 -5.25 -8.27 9.56
CA THR A 236 -6.61 -7.72 9.64
C THR A 236 -7.63 -8.75 9.19
N ASN A 237 -8.87 -8.66 9.69
CA ASN A 237 -9.95 -9.60 9.39
C ASN A 237 -11.30 -8.87 9.19
N GLY A 238 -11.31 -7.84 8.36
CA GLY A 238 -12.49 -7.00 8.16
C GLY A 238 -13.00 -6.45 9.51
N ALA A 239 -14.23 -6.78 9.88
CA ALA A 239 -14.81 -6.43 11.17
C ALA A 239 -14.46 -7.41 12.32
N GLY A 240 -13.75 -8.51 11.99
CA GLY A 240 -13.32 -9.53 12.94
C GLY A 240 -12.05 -9.12 13.70
N VAL A 241 -11.62 -10.01 14.61
CA VAL A 241 -10.44 -9.78 15.46
C VAL A 241 -9.18 -9.63 14.61
N ILE A 242 -8.40 -8.59 14.90
CA ILE A 242 -7.06 -8.40 14.35
C ILE A 242 -6.11 -9.30 15.13
N THR A 243 -5.41 -10.16 14.41
CA THR A 243 -4.44 -11.10 14.99
C THR A 243 -3.02 -10.64 14.67
N GLY A 244 -2.14 -10.64 15.64
CA GLY A 244 -0.74 -10.28 15.45
C GLY A 244 0.21 -11.26 16.11
N ASN A 245 1.45 -11.29 15.62
CA ASN A 245 2.60 -11.87 16.31
C ASN A 245 3.75 -10.90 16.20
N VAL A 246 4.22 -10.40 17.32
CA VAL A 246 5.33 -9.44 17.36
C VAL A 246 6.42 -9.97 18.27
N ASN A 247 7.57 -10.27 17.70
CA ASN A 247 8.70 -10.88 18.42
C ASN A 247 8.30 -12.12 19.24
N GLY A 248 7.46 -12.98 18.67
CA GLY A 248 6.97 -14.22 19.31
C GLY A 248 5.77 -14.04 20.24
N LYS A 249 5.36 -12.80 20.54
CA LYS A 249 4.17 -12.53 21.36
C LYS A 249 2.92 -12.44 20.47
N GLN A 250 1.96 -13.32 20.72
CA GLN A 250 0.67 -13.26 20.04
C GLN A 250 -0.22 -12.15 20.62
N LEU A 251 -0.97 -11.51 19.73
CA LEU A 251 -1.89 -10.42 20.02
C LEU A 251 -3.25 -10.69 19.36
N GLN A 252 -4.33 -10.41 20.07
CA GLN A 252 -5.69 -10.42 19.54
C GLN A 252 -6.39 -9.13 19.97
N ILE A 253 -6.81 -8.33 19.03
CA ILE A 253 -7.36 -6.99 19.28
C ILE A 253 -8.65 -6.83 18.48
N SER A 254 -9.74 -6.51 19.19
CA SER A 254 -11.00 -6.14 18.54
C SER A 254 -10.81 -4.83 17.78
N PRO A 255 -11.24 -4.75 16.50
CA PRO A 255 -11.10 -3.53 15.72
C PRO A 255 -12.02 -2.42 16.23
N THR A 256 -11.64 -1.18 15.95
CA THR A 256 -12.51 -0.03 16.16
C THR A 256 -13.69 -0.09 15.18
N LYS A 257 -14.91 0.00 15.70
CA LYS A 257 -16.11 0.05 14.86
C LYS A 257 -16.21 1.44 14.17
N PRO A 258 -16.40 1.48 12.84
CA PRO A 258 -16.66 2.75 12.16
C PRO A 258 -18.03 3.31 12.57
N LEU A 259 -18.20 4.63 12.51
CA LEU A 259 -19.50 5.29 12.76
C LEU A 259 -20.54 4.92 11.70
N SER A 260 -20.09 4.74 10.48
CA SER A 260 -20.89 4.32 9.32
C SER A 260 -19.98 3.57 8.35
N ILE A 261 -20.56 2.75 7.47
CA ILE A 261 -19.83 2.09 6.39
C ILE A 261 -20.24 2.80 5.10
N ILE A 262 -19.39 3.70 4.61
CA ILE A 262 -19.60 4.47 3.38
C ILE A 262 -18.74 3.89 2.25
N ASP A 263 -17.43 3.70 2.51
CA ASP A 263 -16.48 3.23 1.52
C ASP A 263 -15.34 2.45 2.18
N THR A 264 -15.15 1.19 1.83
CA THR A 264 -14.06 0.35 2.38
C THR A 264 -12.74 0.49 1.60
N THR A 265 -12.72 1.28 0.52
CA THR A 265 -11.51 1.52 -0.28
C THR A 265 -10.42 2.15 0.58
N ALA A 266 -9.19 1.68 0.43
CA ALA A 266 -8.01 2.16 1.17
C ALA A 266 -8.03 1.97 2.70
N ALA A 267 -9.01 1.24 3.27
CA ALA A 267 -9.03 0.97 4.71
C ALA A 267 -7.78 0.19 5.17
N GLY A 268 -7.34 -0.80 4.39
CA GLY A 268 -6.11 -1.55 4.61
C GLY A 268 -4.87 -0.66 4.51
N ASP A 269 -4.79 0.16 3.47
CA ASP A 269 -3.66 1.08 3.25
C ASP A 269 -3.54 2.08 4.41
N GLY A 270 -4.68 2.62 4.86
CA GLY A 270 -4.72 3.52 6.00
C GLY A 270 -4.42 2.83 7.33
N PHE A 271 -4.84 1.56 7.50
CA PHE A 271 -4.44 0.74 8.65
C PHE A 271 -2.92 0.59 8.68
N ASN A 272 -2.31 0.21 7.56
CA ASN A 272 -0.88 0.01 7.42
C ASN A 272 -0.11 1.31 7.76
N ALA A 273 -0.57 2.45 7.23
CA ALA A 273 -0.01 3.77 7.54
C ALA A 273 -0.11 4.11 9.03
N GLY A 274 -1.26 3.87 9.65
CA GLY A 274 -1.49 4.08 11.08
C GLY A 274 -0.61 3.22 11.96
N TYR A 275 -0.43 1.94 11.58
CA TYR A 275 0.47 1.03 12.30
C TYR A 275 1.91 1.53 12.27
N ILE A 276 2.44 1.83 11.08
CA ILE A 276 3.83 2.28 10.92
C ILE A 276 4.09 3.61 11.60
N ALA A 277 3.18 4.60 11.46
CA ALA A 277 3.30 5.88 12.15
C ALA A 277 3.38 5.70 13.67
N SER A 278 2.52 4.86 14.24
CA SER A 278 2.48 4.60 15.67
C SER A 278 3.70 3.80 16.16
N ARG A 279 4.14 2.79 15.40
CA ARG A 279 5.37 2.01 15.74
C ARG A 279 6.60 2.90 15.71
N HIS A 280 6.73 3.77 14.70
CA HIS A 280 7.86 4.70 14.61
C HIS A 280 7.87 5.72 15.75
N ALA A 281 6.70 6.15 16.22
CA ALA A 281 6.57 7.00 17.40
C ALA A 281 6.94 6.30 18.73
N GLY A 282 7.32 5.00 18.70
CA GLY A 282 7.74 4.22 19.86
C GLY A 282 6.61 3.58 20.66
N ASN A 283 5.39 3.57 20.15
CA ASN A 283 4.28 2.91 20.82
C ASN A 283 4.40 1.37 20.78
N SER A 284 3.79 0.70 21.77
CA SER A 284 3.71 -0.76 21.78
C SER A 284 2.94 -1.30 20.57
N PRO A 285 3.16 -2.56 20.17
CA PRO A 285 2.40 -3.18 19.10
C PRO A 285 0.89 -3.11 19.31
N GLU A 286 0.40 -3.32 20.53
CA GLU A 286 -1.02 -3.26 20.87
C GLU A 286 -1.60 -1.86 20.65
N LEU A 287 -0.90 -0.82 21.10
CA LEU A 287 -1.32 0.57 20.90
C LEU A 287 -1.28 0.93 19.41
N SER A 288 -0.30 0.41 18.68
CA SER A 288 -0.15 0.68 17.25
C SER A 288 -1.26 0.01 16.43
N ILE A 289 -1.67 -1.22 16.75
CA ILE A 289 -2.83 -1.89 16.15
C ILE A 289 -4.12 -1.11 16.44
N ARG A 290 -4.31 -0.61 17.67
CA ARG A 290 -5.49 0.21 18.02
C ARG A 290 -5.51 1.53 17.25
N ALA A 291 -4.39 2.22 17.14
CA ALA A 291 -4.26 3.46 16.36
C ALA A 291 -4.54 3.21 14.86
N ALA A 292 -3.99 2.14 14.31
CA ALA A 292 -4.22 1.70 12.94
C ALA A 292 -5.69 1.38 12.67
N SER A 293 -6.32 0.65 13.57
CA SER A 293 -7.74 0.28 13.47
C SER A 293 -8.65 1.52 13.55
N LYS A 294 -8.32 2.51 14.38
CA LYS A 294 -9.03 3.80 14.43
C LYS A 294 -8.91 4.54 13.11
N GLN A 295 -7.72 4.57 12.52
CA GLN A 295 -7.50 5.20 11.21
C GLN A 295 -8.32 4.51 10.10
N ALA A 296 -8.31 3.19 10.06
CA ALA A 296 -9.13 2.42 9.11
C ALA A 296 -10.63 2.70 9.29
N ALA A 297 -11.12 2.78 10.53
CA ALA A 297 -12.52 3.09 10.82
C ALA A 297 -12.94 4.49 10.33
N LEU A 298 -12.05 5.50 10.43
CA LEU A 298 -12.28 6.84 9.88
C LEU A 298 -12.37 6.82 8.35
N ILE A 299 -11.52 6.03 7.69
CA ILE A 299 -11.52 5.89 6.23
C ILE A 299 -12.81 5.22 5.77
N VAL A 300 -13.22 4.13 6.41
CA VAL A 300 -14.47 3.41 6.10
C VAL A 300 -15.70 4.30 6.24
N ALA A 301 -15.67 5.27 7.14
CA ALA A 301 -16.75 6.25 7.34
C ALA A 301 -16.71 7.45 6.36
N SER A 302 -15.85 7.40 5.34
CA SER A 302 -15.66 8.50 4.39
C SER A 302 -15.73 7.99 2.96
N ALA A 303 -16.03 8.84 1.99
CA ALA A 303 -16.05 8.47 0.57
C ALA A 303 -14.68 8.67 -0.08
N GLY A 304 -14.25 7.73 -0.93
CA GLY A 304 -13.02 7.81 -1.71
C GLY A 304 -11.81 7.19 -1.00
N ALA A 305 -10.81 6.80 -1.81
CA ALA A 305 -9.59 6.16 -1.32
C ALA A 305 -8.74 7.13 -0.46
N VAL A 306 -8.67 8.39 -0.85
CA VAL A 306 -8.00 9.47 -0.10
C VAL A 306 -9.04 10.47 0.36
N ILE A 307 -9.27 10.53 1.67
CA ILE A 307 -10.24 11.46 2.27
C ILE A 307 -9.81 12.91 1.98
N THR A 308 -10.76 13.75 1.56
CA THR A 308 -10.51 15.19 1.40
C THR A 308 -10.15 15.83 2.75
N LYS A 309 -9.15 16.73 2.76
CA LYS A 309 -8.74 17.48 3.97
C LYS A 309 -9.81 18.48 4.36
#